data_ff883efe538731a069ced1d672377665
#
_entry.id   ff883efe538731a069ced1d672377665
#
_cell.length_a   1.000
_cell.length_b   1.000
_cell.length_c   1.000
_cell.angle_alpha   90.00
_cell.angle_beta   90.00
_cell.angle_gamma   90.00
#
_symmetry.space_group_name_H-M   'P 1'
#
loop_
_entity.id
_entity.type
_entity.pdbx_description
1 polymer ?
#
loop_
_entity_poly.entity_id
_entity_poly.type
_entity_poly.pdbx_seq_one_letter_code
_entity_poly.pdbx_strand_id
1 'polypeptide(L)'
;MKVALYGRAIKYPNFKLFFERFVVALNANDISFETTLSYGQFLKKEYNISHPTCSNESLVNKQFDCLISLGGDGTALDTLSLVKDSNLPVMSINLGRLGFLANIKIDEVDKAIHALKNGLTTIEKRTVIQVDSNVDEINEFPYALNDFVIQKRDTSAMITLKTSLNDSFLNTYWADGLIVATPTGSSGYSLSCGGPFIFPGSNSLVITPIAAHNLTVRSVVIPDQSILEIDTSGRGKNVLITLDSRSFVVPSNTKITLKRASFEFSMIQLQGVSYMDTIRNKLLWGADRRDEL
;
A
#
# COMPACT_ATOMS: atom_id res chain seq x y z
N MET A 1 -7.27 18.20 -18.78
CA MET A 1 -7.00 17.10 -17.82
C MET A 1 -7.55 17.51 -16.48
N LYS A 2 -8.24 16.61 -15.78
CA LYS A 2 -8.81 16.87 -14.44
C LYS A 2 -8.30 15.82 -13.46
N VAL A 3 -7.75 16.25 -12.32
CA VAL A 3 -7.18 15.34 -11.32
C VAL A 3 -7.86 15.51 -9.98
N ALA A 4 -7.89 14.43 -9.17
CA ALA A 4 -8.28 14.50 -7.78
C ALA A 4 -7.05 14.55 -6.89
N LEU A 5 -7.12 15.27 -5.76
CA LEU A 5 -6.04 15.34 -4.77
C LEU A 5 -6.46 14.68 -3.48
N TYR A 6 -5.58 13.85 -2.93
CA TYR A 6 -5.74 13.22 -1.62
C TYR A 6 -4.48 13.38 -0.77
N GLY A 7 -4.66 13.54 0.52
CA GLY A 7 -3.60 13.50 1.52
C GLY A 7 -4.17 13.15 2.89
N ARG A 8 -3.33 12.61 3.77
CA ARG A 8 -3.70 12.42 5.18
C ARG A 8 -3.75 13.76 5.91
N ALA A 9 -4.52 13.83 6.98
CA ALA A 9 -4.58 14.97 7.88
C ALA A 9 -3.30 15.10 8.74
N ILE A 10 -2.14 15.17 8.08
CA ILE A 10 -0.81 15.27 8.70
C ILE A 10 -0.18 16.59 8.27
N LYS A 11 0.38 17.33 9.26
CA LYS A 11 1.11 18.56 8.99
C LYS A 11 2.53 18.24 8.52
N TYR A 12 2.95 18.89 7.44
CA TYR A 12 4.32 18.82 6.93
C TYR A 12 5.00 20.18 7.05
N PRO A 13 6.30 20.24 7.34
CA PRO A 13 7.06 21.49 7.29
C PRO A 13 6.95 22.15 5.91
N ASN A 14 6.77 23.47 5.88
CA ASN A 14 6.69 24.27 4.64
C ASN A 14 5.60 23.81 3.64
N PHE A 15 4.58 23.06 4.10
CA PHE A 15 3.54 22.51 3.24
C PHE A 15 2.82 23.58 2.42
N LYS A 16 2.53 24.75 3.01
CA LYS A 16 1.83 25.83 2.31
C LYS A 16 2.62 26.30 1.08
N LEU A 17 3.92 26.53 1.24
CA LEU A 17 4.80 26.93 0.14
C LEU A 17 4.86 25.85 -0.97
N PHE A 18 4.98 24.59 -0.56
CA PHE A 18 4.92 23.47 -1.51
C PHE A 18 3.59 23.44 -2.25
N PHE A 19 2.47 23.56 -1.54
CA PHE A 19 1.13 23.46 -2.14
C PHE A 19 0.85 24.61 -3.11
N GLU A 20 1.29 25.83 -2.80
CA GLU A 20 1.22 26.98 -3.70
C GLU A 20 2.01 26.73 -4.99
N ARG A 21 3.24 26.25 -4.89
CA ARG A 21 4.05 25.85 -6.05
C ARG A 21 3.38 24.74 -6.86
N PHE A 22 2.84 23.74 -6.19
CA PHE A 22 2.14 22.61 -6.82
C PHE A 22 0.91 23.09 -7.62
N VAL A 23 0.12 24.01 -7.06
CA VAL A 23 -1.03 24.61 -7.76
C VAL A 23 -0.57 25.43 -8.97
N VAL A 24 0.51 26.17 -8.86
CA VAL A 24 1.12 26.90 -10.00
C VAL A 24 1.52 25.91 -11.11
N ALA A 25 2.15 24.79 -10.76
CA ALA A 25 2.54 23.76 -11.73
C ALA A 25 1.32 23.14 -12.43
N LEU A 26 0.25 22.84 -11.70
CA LEU A 26 -0.99 22.34 -12.30
C LEU A 26 -1.61 23.34 -13.29
N ASN A 27 -1.72 24.60 -12.88
CA ASN A 27 -2.29 25.65 -13.72
C ASN A 27 -1.46 25.93 -14.99
N ALA A 28 -0.13 25.93 -14.87
CA ALA A 28 0.80 26.12 -15.99
C ALA A 28 0.71 24.98 -17.04
N ASN A 29 0.17 23.84 -16.66
CA ASN A 29 -0.05 22.68 -17.54
C ASN A 29 -1.55 22.45 -17.90
N ASP A 30 -2.43 23.43 -17.68
CA ASP A 30 -3.88 23.33 -17.92
C ASP A 30 -4.51 22.08 -17.26
N ILE A 31 -4.14 21.78 -16.02
CA ILE A 31 -4.69 20.70 -15.22
C ILE A 31 -5.60 21.30 -14.15
N SER A 32 -6.90 21.03 -14.26
CA SER A 32 -7.86 21.35 -13.20
C SER A 32 -7.85 20.29 -12.10
N PHE A 33 -8.18 20.67 -10.88
CA PHE A 33 -8.20 19.72 -9.77
C PHE A 33 -9.33 19.98 -8.77
N GLU A 34 -9.68 18.92 -8.06
CA GLU A 34 -10.53 18.94 -6.87
C GLU A 34 -9.85 18.15 -5.77
N THR A 35 -10.08 18.51 -4.51
CA THR A 35 -9.59 17.73 -3.38
C THR A 35 -10.66 16.74 -2.91
N THR A 36 -10.28 15.57 -2.38
CA THR A 36 -11.25 14.74 -1.66
C THR A 36 -11.84 15.53 -0.50
N LEU A 37 -13.09 15.25 -0.13
CA LEU A 37 -13.82 16.04 0.88
C LEU A 37 -13.04 16.13 2.21
N SER A 38 -12.54 15.02 2.71
CA SER A 38 -11.77 14.97 3.97
C SER A 38 -10.48 15.78 3.90
N TYR A 39 -9.77 15.69 2.78
CA TYR A 39 -8.53 16.42 2.59
C TYR A 39 -8.78 17.93 2.41
N GLY A 40 -9.81 18.33 1.67
CA GLY A 40 -10.21 19.73 1.53
C GLY A 40 -10.60 20.37 2.86
N GLN A 41 -11.32 19.65 3.71
CA GLN A 41 -11.62 20.10 5.07
C GLN A 41 -10.37 20.31 5.92
N PHE A 42 -9.42 19.38 5.85
CA PHE A 42 -8.13 19.50 6.52
C PHE A 42 -7.33 20.72 6.03
N LEU A 43 -7.21 20.90 4.70
CA LEU A 43 -6.50 22.04 4.10
C LEU A 43 -7.11 23.38 4.52
N LYS A 44 -8.43 23.48 4.55
CA LYS A 44 -9.14 24.68 5.00
C LYS A 44 -8.87 24.97 6.47
N LYS A 45 -8.96 23.94 7.33
CA LYS A 45 -8.79 24.09 8.77
C LYS A 45 -7.37 24.49 9.16
N GLU A 46 -6.36 23.81 8.60
CA GLU A 46 -4.98 23.90 9.07
C GLU A 46 -4.17 24.96 8.32
N TYR A 47 -4.48 25.20 7.05
CA TYR A 47 -3.69 26.09 6.19
C TYR A 47 -4.48 27.27 5.62
N ASN A 48 -5.79 27.35 5.88
CA ASN A 48 -6.72 28.31 5.28
C ASN A 48 -6.71 28.26 3.73
N ILE A 49 -6.59 27.04 3.18
CA ILE A 49 -6.60 26.76 1.75
C ILE A 49 -7.96 26.18 1.38
N SER A 50 -8.65 26.76 0.39
CA SER A 50 -9.95 26.29 -0.09
C SER A 50 -9.93 26.07 -1.58
N HIS A 51 -10.30 24.87 -2.01
CA HIS A 51 -10.50 24.47 -3.39
C HIS A 51 -11.78 23.66 -3.53
N PRO A 52 -12.31 23.46 -4.75
CA PRO A 52 -13.41 22.55 -4.99
C PRO A 52 -13.13 21.15 -4.43
N THR A 53 -14.18 20.49 -3.94
CA THR A 53 -14.07 19.15 -3.36
C THR A 53 -14.90 18.15 -4.15
N CYS A 54 -14.42 16.90 -4.22
CA CYS A 54 -15.11 15.79 -4.84
C CYS A 54 -15.49 14.72 -3.81
N SER A 55 -16.54 13.96 -4.11
CA SER A 55 -16.91 12.77 -3.34
C SER A 55 -16.06 11.55 -3.74
N ASN A 56 -16.00 10.53 -2.88
CA ASN A 56 -15.34 9.28 -3.21
C ASN A 56 -16.03 8.55 -4.40
N GLU A 57 -17.34 8.71 -4.55
CA GLU A 57 -18.09 8.16 -5.67
C GLU A 57 -17.64 8.75 -7.02
N SER A 58 -17.27 10.04 -7.05
CA SER A 58 -16.74 10.70 -8.23
C SER A 58 -15.41 10.09 -8.70
N LEU A 59 -14.60 9.57 -7.78
CA LEU A 59 -13.35 8.88 -8.09
C LEU A 59 -13.60 7.53 -8.77
N VAL A 60 -14.58 6.78 -8.26
CA VAL A 60 -14.96 5.48 -8.83
C VAL A 60 -15.63 5.64 -10.20
N ASN A 61 -16.43 6.69 -10.40
CA ASN A 61 -17.19 6.96 -11.61
C ASN A 61 -16.35 7.61 -12.74
N LYS A 62 -15.03 7.57 -12.68
CA LYS A 62 -14.10 8.03 -13.72
C LYS A 62 -14.29 9.50 -14.13
N GLN A 63 -14.63 10.37 -13.20
CA GLN A 63 -14.74 11.81 -13.45
C GLN A 63 -13.38 12.52 -13.48
N PHE A 64 -12.30 11.78 -13.19
CA PHE A 64 -10.92 12.25 -13.13
C PHE A 64 -10.02 11.39 -14.01
N ASP A 65 -8.95 11.99 -14.50
CA ASP A 65 -7.93 11.29 -15.28
C ASP A 65 -6.95 10.53 -14.37
N CYS A 66 -6.71 11.05 -13.16
CA CYS A 66 -5.95 10.35 -12.11
C CYS A 66 -6.21 10.94 -10.72
N LEU A 67 -5.80 10.20 -9.69
CA LEU A 67 -5.70 10.67 -8.30
C LEU A 67 -4.23 10.99 -7.98
N ILE A 68 -3.94 12.18 -7.46
CA ILE A 68 -2.61 12.54 -6.97
C ILE A 68 -2.62 12.44 -5.44
N SER A 69 -1.79 11.55 -4.89
CA SER A 69 -1.60 11.35 -3.47
C SER A 69 -0.44 12.23 -2.96
N LEU A 70 -0.70 13.07 -1.97
CA LEU A 70 0.28 13.97 -1.35
C LEU A 70 0.63 13.47 0.05
N GLY A 71 1.79 12.82 0.20
CA GLY A 71 2.22 12.23 1.48
C GLY A 71 3.30 11.18 1.31
N GLY A 72 3.40 10.24 2.24
CA GLY A 72 4.31 9.08 2.15
C GLY A 72 3.60 7.82 1.67
N ASP A 73 4.30 6.66 1.77
CA ASP A 73 3.77 5.35 1.35
C ASP A 73 2.42 5.02 2.01
N GLY A 74 2.24 5.32 3.29
CA GLY A 74 0.96 5.10 3.96
C GLY A 74 -0.20 5.91 3.37
N THR A 75 0.06 7.14 2.87
CA THR A 75 -0.94 7.95 2.17
C THR A 75 -1.26 7.34 0.81
N ALA A 76 -0.25 6.81 0.12
CA ALA A 76 -0.44 6.10 -1.14
C ALA A 76 -1.27 4.83 -0.96
N LEU A 77 -1.04 4.05 0.11
CA LEU A 77 -1.83 2.86 0.43
C LEU A 77 -3.33 3.17 0.66
N ASP A 78 -3.63 4.27 1.35
CA ASP A 78 -5.03 4.65 1.61
C ASP A 78 -5.82 4.88 0.32
N THR A 79 -5.14 5.27 -0.78
CA THR A 79 -5.79 5.54 -2.06
C THR A 79 -6.46 4.31 -2.66
N LEU A 80 -6.02 3.09 -2.32
CA LEU A 80 -6.69 1.86 -2.74
C LEU A 80 -8.19 1.87 -2.34
N SER A 81 -8.49 2.32 -1.11
CA SER A 81 -9.87 2.40 -0.61
C SER A 81 -10.71 3.49 -1.31
N LEU A 82 -10.05 4.47 -1.91
CA LEU A 82 -10.70 5.56 -2.64
C LEU A 82 -10.97 5.19 -4.10
N VAL A 83 -9.96 4.64 -4.79
CA VAL A 83 -10.08 4.29 -6.21
C VAL A 83 -10.72 2.92 -6.44
N LYS A 84 -10.64 2.01 -5.47
CA LYS A 84 -11.20 0.66 -5.53
C LYS A 84 -10.84 -0.05 -6.85
N ASP A 85 -11.83 -0.62 -7.52
CA ASP A 85 -11.74 -1.33 -8.80
C ASP A 85 -11.98 -0.43 -10.03
N SER A 86 -12.04 0.89 -9.87
CA SER A 86 -12.29 1.84 -10.97
C SER A 86 -11.19 1.89 -12.01
N ASN A 87 -10.02 1.35 -11.74
CA ASN A 87 -8.78 1.50 -12.53
C ASN A 87 -8.31 2.96 -12.66
N LEU A 88 -8.79 3.89 -11.81
CA LEU A 88 -8.29 5.26 -11.77
C LEU A 88 -6.80 5.22 -11.35
N PRO A 89 -5.86 5.69 -12.19
CA PRO A 89 -4.45 5.61 -11.86
C PRO A 89 -4.07 6.61 -10.78
N VAL A 90 -3.10 6.23 -9.95
CA VAL A 90 -2.63 7.02 -8.81
C VAL A 90 -1.18 7.45 -9.02
N MET A 91 -0.93 8.76 -8.94
CA MET A 91 0.41 9.35 -8.84
C MET A 91 0.70 9.69 -7.37
N SER A 92 1.86 9.32 -6.85
CA SER A 92 2.18 9.58 -5.44
C SER A 92 3.41 10.49 -5.30
N ILE A 93 3.19 11.67 -4.70
CA ILE A 93 4.23 12.68 -4.42
C ILE A 93 4.58 12.60 -2.95
N ASN A 94 5.85 12.40 -2.66
CA ASN A 94 6.38 12.25 -1.31
C ASN A 94 6.65 13.61 -0.66
N LEU A 95 6.02 13.87 0.48
CA LEU A 95 6.21 15.10 1.27
C LEU A 95 7.26 14.95 2.38
N GLY A 96 7.92 13.79 2.47
CA GLY A 96 8.89 13.49 3.51
C GLY A 96 10.04 12.63 3.02
N ARG A 97 10.29 11.49 3.67
CA ARG A 97 11.33 10.55 3.24
C ARG A 97 10.85 9.72 2.06
N LEU A 98 11.66 9.60 1.03
CA LEU A 98 11.37 8.82 -0.17
C LEU A 98 10.79 7.44 0.17
N GLY A 99 9.67 7.09 -0.47
CA GLY A 99 8.95 5.83 -0.31
C GLY A 99 9.20 4.85 -1.46
N PHE A 100 8.63 3.65 -1.34
CA PHE A 100 8.53 2.68 -2.45
C PHE A 100 7.30 2.94 -3.32
N LEU A 101 6.23 3.48 -2.73
CA LEU A 101 4.99 3.87 -3.42
C LEU A 101 5.02 5.37 -3.76
N ALA A 102 5.38 6.22 -2.78
CA ALA A 102 5.53 7.64 -2.99
C ALA A 102 7.00 7.95 -3.34
N ASN A 103 7.33 7.83 -4.62
CA ASN A 103 8.70 7.92 -5.13
C ASN A 103 9.01 9.21 -5.89
N ILE A 104 8.05 10.12 -6.04
CA ILE A 104 8.26 11.45 -6.63
C ILE A 104 8.55 12.43 -5.50
N LYS A 105 9.70 13.11 -5.55
CA LYS A 105 10.11 14.06 -4.52
C LYS A 105 9.47 15.44 -4.72
N ILE A 106 9.42 16.25 -3.66
CA ILE A 106 8.88 17.62 -3.69
C ILE A 106 9.56 18.48 -4.74
N ASP A 107 10.88 18.37 -4.90
CA ASP A 107 11.67 19.14 -5.86
C ASP A 107 11.45 18.70 -7.31
N GLU A 108 10.91 17.50 -7.53
CA GLU A 108 10.59 16.95 -8.86
C GLU A 108 9.16 17.26 -9.32
N VAL A 109 8.37 17.97 -8.51
CA VAL A 109 6.93 18.19 -8.75
C VAL A 109 6.64 18.82 -10.11
N ASP A 110 7.38 19.87 -10.50
CA ASP A 110 7.15 20.57 -11.79
C ASP A 110 7.38 19.61 -12.96
N LYS A 111 8.46 18.80 -12.89
CA LYS A 111 8.76 17.76 -13.87
C LYS A 111 7.69 16.68 -13.91
N ALA A 112 7.20 16.26 -12.75
CA ALA A 112 6.18 15.21 -12.65
C ALA A 112 4.83 15.67 -13.24
N ILE A 113 4.40 16.90 -12.96
CA ILE A 113 3.16 17.46 -13.51
C ILE A 113 3.28 17.68 -15.02
N HIS A 114 4.42 18.17 -15.49
CA HIS A 114 4.70 18.30 -16.93
C HIS A 114 4.68 16.92 -17.62
N ALA A 115 5.33 15.91 -17.03
CA ALA A 115 5.34 14.54 -17.56
C ALA A 115 3.93 13.93 -17.60
N LEU A 116 3.13 14.15 -16.55
CA LEU A 116 1.76 13.69 -16.47
C LEU A 116 0.90 14.27 -17.62
N LYS A 117 1.02 15.59 -17.85
CA LYS A 117 0.25 16.28 -18.92
C LYS A 117 0.61 15.80 -20.31
N ASN A 118 1.90 15.51 -20.54
CA ASN A 118 2.43 15.20 -21.88
C ASN A 118 2.53 13.68 -22.15
N GLY A 119 1.98 12.82 -21.28
CA GLY A 119 2.02 11.37 -21.46
C GLY A 119 3.41 10.76 -21.32
N LEU A 120 4.35 11.46 -20.66
CA LEU A 120 5.72 10.98 -20.37
C LEU A 120 5.73 10.17 -19.06
N THR A 121 4.70 9.37 -18.87
CA THR A 121 4.50 8.49 -17.71
C THR A 121 4.16 7.09 -18.19
N THR A 122 4.33 6.11 -17.31
CA THR A 122 3.92 4.73 -17.52
C THR A 122 2.94 4.32 -16.41
N ILE A 123 2.05 3.37 -16.73
CA ILE A 123 1.16 2.77 -15.73
C ILE A 123 1.76 1.43 -15.31
N GLU A 124 2.09 1.33 -14.03
CA GLU A 124 2.52 0.10 -13.40
C GLU A 124 1.34 -0.53 -12.65
N LYS A 125 1.04 -1.79 -12.99
CA LYS A 125 -0.02 -2.57 -12.35
C LYS A 125 0.52 -3.27 -11.11
N ARG A 126 -0.21 -3.19 -10.01
CA ARG A 126 0.15 -3.80 -8.74
C ARG A 126 -0.90 -4.82 -8.33
N THR A 127 -0.44 -6.00 -7.94
CA THR A 127 -1.29 -7.05 -7.37
C THR A 127 -1.95 -6.56 -6.09
N VAL A 128 -3.23 -6.89 -5.93
CA VAL A 128 -4.03 -6.62 -4.73
C VAL A 128 -4.46 -7.97 -4.14
N ILE A 129 -4.32 -8.13 -2.83
CA ILE A 129 -4.86 -9.28 -2.09
C ILE A 129 -6.33 -9.00 -1.81
N GLN A 130 -7.17 -10.01 -2.02
CA GLN A 130 -8.54 -10.08 -1.52
C GLN A 130 -8.62 -11.06 -0.36
N VAL A 131 -9.35 -10.69 0.68
CA VAL A 131 -9.60 -11.48 1.88
C VAL A 131 -11.08 -11.84 1.95
N ASP A 132 -11.40 -13.11 1.99
CA ASP A 132 -12.75 -13.57 2.28
C ASP A 132 -12.76 -14.12 3.73
N SER A 133 -13.68 -13.65 4.55
CA SER A 133 -13.78 -14.05 5.96
C SER A 133 -15.24 -14.06 6.42
N ASN A 134 -15.48 -14.65 7.59
CA ASN A 134 -16.78 -14.63 8.27
C ASN A 134 -16.93 -13.39 9.19
N VAL A 135 -16.16 -12.33 8.95
CA VAL A 135 -16.16 -11.10 9.75
C VAL A 135 -16.61 -9.93 8.87
N ASP A 136 -17.77 -9.36 9.18
CA ASP A 136 -18.43 -8.34 8.34
C ASP A 136 -17.58 -7.08 8.16
N GLU A 137 -16.89 -6.63 9.22
CA GLU A 137 -16.05 -5.43 9.18
C GLU A 137 -14.87 -5.56 8.19
N ILE A 138 -14.34 -6.77 7.99
CA ILE A 138 -13.31 -7.04 6.98
C ILE A 138 -13.94 -6.98 5.59
N ASN A 139 -15.16 -7.52 5.44
CA ASN A 139 -15.84 -7.64 4.15
C ASN A 139 -16.34 -6.29 3.60
N GLU A 140 -16.43 -5.23 4.42
CA GLU A 140 -16.73 -3.88 3.93
C GLU A 140 -15.72 -3.37 2.89
N PHE A 141 -14.43 -3.68 3.09
CA PHE A 141 -13.36 -3.41 2.12
C PHE A 141 -12.23 -4.45 2.28
N PRO A 142 -12.39 -5.65 1.69
CA PRO A 142 -11.55 -6.81 1.95
C PRO A 142 -10.25 -6.84 1.14
N TYR A 143 -9.64 -5.70 0.86
CA TYR A 143 -8.49 -5.58 -0.04
C TYR A 143 -7.25 -5.01 0.66
N ALA A 144 -6.07 -5.51 0.27
CA ALA A 144 -4.77 -4.99 0.68
C ALA A 144 -3.82 -4.87 -0.51
N LEU A 145 -3.09 -3.76 -0.58
CA LEU A 145 -2.06 -3.51 -1.60
C LEU A 145 -0.69 -4.03 -1.15
N ASN A 146 -0.36 -3.87 0.13
CA ASN A 146 0.88 -4.39 0.71
C ASN A 146 0.72 -5.79 1.25
N ASP A 147 -0.03 -5.93 2.32
CA ASP A 147 -0.07 -7.19 3.06
C ASP A 147 -1.36 -7.40 3.85
N PHE A 148 -1.66 -8.68 4.05
CA PHE A 148 -2.51 -9.22 5.07
C PHE A 148 -1.63 -9.74 6.20
N VAL A 149 -1.93 -9.35 7.43
CA VAL A 149 -1.23 -9.84 8.62
C VAL A 149 -2.23 -10.41 9.60
N ILE A 150 -1.95 -11.60 10.11
CA ILE A 150 -2.63 -12.16 11.28
C ILE A 150 -1.63 -12.36 12.40
N GLN A 151 -1.93 -11.85 13.59
CA GLN A 151 -1.03 -11.94 14.71
C GLN A 151 -1.76 -12.10 16.04
N LYS A 152 -1.04 -12.61 17.03
CA LYS A 152 -1.54 -12.68 18.39
C LYS A 152 -1.90 -11.27 18.89
N ARG A 153 -3.00 -11.17 19.60
CA ARG A 153 -3.38 -9.93 20.28
C ARG A 153 -2.67 -9.77 21.62
N ASP A 154 -2.59 -10.87 22.37
CA ASP A 154 -2.06 -10.88 23.73
C ASP A 154 -0.60 -11.36 23.74
N THR A 155 0.20 -10.84 24.65
CA THR A 155 1.66 -11.06 24.68
C THR A 155 2.09 -12.44 25.18
N SER A 156 1.19 -13.20 25.82
CA SER A 156 1.54 -14.36 26.63
C SER A 156 1.56 -15.72 25.91
N ALA A 157 0.97 -15.85 24.73
CA ALA A 157 0.91 -17.11 24.01
C ALA A 157 1.08 -16.94 22.50
N MET A 158 1.78 -17.88 21.87
CA MET A 158 1.81 -18.00 20.41
C MET A 158 0.44 -18.45 19.90
N ILE A 159 0.16 -18.15 18.64
CA ILE A 159 -0.99 -18.67 17.92
C ILE A 159 -0.57 -19.83 17.03
N THR A 160 -1.52 -20.70 16.76
CA THR A 160 -1.37 -21.79 15.80
C THR A 160 -2.15 -21.44 14.56
N LEU A 161 -1.46 -21.40 13.43
CA LEU A 161 -2.03 -21.07 12.13
C LEU A 161 -1.84 -22.27 11.21
N LYS A 162 -2.93 -23.01 10.96
CA LYS A 162 -2.93 -24.10 9.99
C LYS A 162 -3.24 -23.53 8.63
N THR A 163 -2.37 -23.77 7.66
CA THR A 163 -2.50 -23.23 6.31
C THR A 163 -2.65 -24.34 5.28
N SER A 164 -3.52 -24.08 4.30
CA SER A 164 -3.68 -24.90 3.09
C SER A 164 -3.52 -24.02 1.85
N LEU A 165 -2.90 -24.56 0.82
CA LEU A 165 -2.68 -23.90 -0.47
C LEU A 165 -3.35 -24.74 -1.56
N ASN A 166 -4.35 -24.19 -2.25
CA ASN A 166 -5.12 -24.88 -3.28
C ASN A 166 -5.61 -26.26 -2.76
N ASP A 167 -6.33 -26.27 -1.63
CA ASP A 167 -6.87 -27.43 -0.92
C ASP A 167 -5.81 -28.41 -0.37
N SER A 168 -4.53 -28.17 -0.58
CA SER A 168 -3.45 -29.03 -0.07
C SER A 168 -2.84 -28.44 1.20
N PHE A 169 -2.63 -29.26 2.23
CA PHE A 169 -1.97 -28.82 3.45
C PHE A 169 -0.58 -28.26 3.14
N LEU A 170 -0.33 -27.02 3.56
CA LEU A 170 0.96 -26.36 3.39
C LEU A 170 1.83 -26.49 4.66
N ASN A 171 1.33 -25.99 5.79
CA ASN A 171 2.08 -25.99 7.04
C ASN A 171 1.19 -25.62 8.24
N THR A 172 1.68 -25.93 9.43
CA THR A 172 1.14 -25.39 10.68
C THR A 172 2.20 -24.51 11.34
N TYR A 173 1.94 -23.21 11.40
CA TYR A 173 2.83 -22.23 12.01
C TYR A 173 2.51 -22.07 13.50
N TRP A 174 3.51 -22.28 14.34
CA TRP A 174 3.54 -21.85 15.74
C TRP A 174 4.35 -20.58 15.80
N ALA A 175 3.67 -19.44 15.92
CA ALA A 175 4.31 -18.15 15.71
C ALA A 175 3.58 -17.02 16.46
N ASP A 176 4.17 -15.86 16.48
CA ASP A 176 3.49 -14.64 16.89
C ASP A 176 2.49 -14.15 15.84
N GLY A 177 2.67 -14.56 14.59
CA GLY A 177 1.78 -14.25 13.49
C GLY A 177 2.27 -14.75 12.15
N LEU A 178 1.53 -14.38 11.09
CA LEU A 178 1.83 -14.69 9.69
C LEU A 178 1.50 -13.48 8.83
N ILE A 179 2.39 -13.16 7.92
CA ILE A 179 2.23 -12.12 6.91
C ILE A 179 2.04 -12.79 5.56
N VAL A 180 1.06 -12.34 4.79
CA VAL A 180 0.95 -12.65 3.36
C VAL A 180 1.06 -11.34 2.61
N ALA A 181 2.18 -11.14 1.93
CA ALA A 181 2.48 -9.89 1.26
C ALA A 181 2.48 -10.03 -0.27
N THR A 182 2.04 -8.98 -0.93
CA THR A 182 2.23 -8.78 -2.37
C THR A 182 3.70 -8.42 -2.67
N PRO A 183 4.13 -8.38 -3.94
CA PRO A 183 5.43 -7.82 -4.28
C PRO A 183 5.62 -6.40 -3.77
N THR A 184 4.56 -5.58 -3.77
CA THR A 184 4.58 -4.22 -3.21
C THR A 184 4.88 -4.23 -1.71
N GLY A 185 4.19 -5.09 -0.95
CA GLY A 185 4.37 -5.22 0.51
C GLY A 185 5.64 -5.98 0.91
N SER A 186 6.32 -6.66 -0.03
CA SER A 186 7.55 -7.39 0.26
C SER A 186 8.67 -6.48 0.81
N SER A 187 8.62 -5.19 0.51
CA SER A 187 9.53 -4.17 1.05
C SER A 187 9.10 -3.58 2.40
N GLY A 188 7.94 -4.00 2.92
CA GLY A 188 7.33 -3.52 4.16
C GLY A 188 7.59 -4.44 5.36
N TYR A 189 6.53 -4.83 6.05
CA TYR A 189 6.61 -5.64 7.28
C TYR A 189 7.20 -7.03 7.02
N SER A 190 6.89 -7.63 5.86
CA SER A 190 7.48 -8.92 5.45
C SER A 190 9.00 -8.87 5.43
N LEU A 191 9.62 -7.82 4.88
CA LEU A 191 11.07 -7.65 4.86
C LEU A 191 11.65 -7.60 6.28
N SER A 192 11.00 -6.87 7.19
CA SER A 192 11.43 -6.76 8.60
C SER A 192 11.36 -8.10 9.34
N CYS A 193 10.48 -9.02 8.89
CA CYS A 193 10.37 -10.37 9.43
C CYS A 193 11.23 -11.41 8.67
N GLY A 194 12.15 -10.98 7.80
CA GLY A 194 13.07 -11.85 7.07
C GLY A 194 12.46 -12.45 5.78
N GLY A 195 11.39 -11.86 5.26
CA GLY A 195 10.85 -12.18 3.94
C GLY A 195 11.78 -11.71 2.82
N PRO A 196 11.74 -12.35 1.64
CA PRO A 196 12.51 -11.93 0.49
C PRO A 196 11.94 -10.64 -0.11
N PHE A 197 12.81 -9.89 -0.77
CA PHE A 197 12.41 -8.76 -1.60
C PHE A 197 11.90 -9.28 -2.94
N ILE A 198 10.68 -8.90 -3.32
CA ILE A 198 10.04 -9.34 -4.57
C ILE A 198 9.80 -8.14 -5.47
N PHE A 199 10.21 -8.26 -6.73
CA PHE A 199 9.98 -7.19 -7.71
C PHE A 199 8.49 -7.05 -8.05
N PRO A 200 7.98 -5.82 -8.19
CA PRO A 200 6.66 -5.58 -8.75
C PRO A 200 6.47 -6.29 -10.10
N GLY A 201 5.26 -6.82 -10.33
CA GLY A 201 4.97 -7.58 -11.55
C GLY A 201 5.42 -9.05 -11.55
N SER A 202 5.96 -9.56 -10.44
CA SER A 202 6.40 -10.96 -10.32
C SER A 202 5.28 -11.99 -10.21
N ASN A 203 4.01 -11.59 -10.26
CA ASN A 203 2.84 -12.48 -10.15
C ASN A 203 2.97 -13.51 -9.01
N SER A 204 3.36 -13.04 -7.84
CA SER A 204 3.62 -13.88 -6.68
C SER A 204 3.13 -13.22 -5.39
N LEU A 205 2.94 -14.03 -4.37
CA LEU A 205 2.74 -13.61 -2.98
C LEU A 205 3.84 -14.23 -2.13
N VAL A 206 4.15 -13.62 -1.00
CA VAL A 206 5.08 -14.20 -0.02
C VAL A 206 4.39 -14.41 1.31
N ILE A 207 4.57 -15.61 1.86
CA ILE A 207 4.12 -16.00 3.19
C ILE A 207 5.33 -15.90 4.12
N THR A 208 5.28 -15.00 5.11
CA THR A 208 6.38 -14.76 6.05
C THR A 208 5.89 -14.94 7.47
N PRO A 209 6.43 -15.89 8.24
CA PRO A 209 6.07 -16.07 9.65
C PRO A 209 6.69 -14.96 10.51
N ILE A 210 5.97 -14.55 11.56
CA ILE A 210 6.44 -13.61 12.55
C ILE A 210 6.90 -14.39 13.78
N ALA A 211 8.20 -14.33 14.11
CA ALA A 211 8.81 -14.98 15.28
C ALA A 211 8.35 -16.45 15.44
N ALA A 212 8.49 -17.26 14.39
CA ALA A 212 8.11 -18.66 14.44
C ALA A 212 8.93 -19.45 15.48
N HIS A 213 8.26 -20.29 16.26
CA HIS A 213 8.91 -21.17 17.24
C HIS A 213 9.76 -22.26 16.55
N ASN A 214 9.27 -22.77 15.43
CA ASN A 214 9.99 -23.80 14.68
C ASN A 214 11.09 -23.16 13.82
N LEU A 215 12.36 -23.45 14.17
CA LEU A 215 13.54 -22.88 13.53
C LEU A 215 13.75 -23.31 12.08
N THR A 216 13.05 -24.34 11.60
CA THR A 216 13.13 -24.81 10.19
C THR A 216 12.17 -24.07 9.27
N VAL A 217 11.18 -23.37 9.80
CA VAL A 217 10.22 -22.61 9.00
C VAL A 217 10.91 -21.39 8.35
N ARG A 218 10.62 -21.17 7.07
CA ARG A 218 11.12 -20.08 6.26
C ARG A 218 9.99 -19.42 5.51
N SER A 219 10.22 -18.19 5.06
CA SER A 219 9.30 -17.52 4.13
C SER A 219 9.21 -18.32 2.83
N VAL A 220 8.00 -18.39 2.28
CA VAL A 220 7.69 -19.11 1.04
C VAL A 220 7.07 -18.17 0.03
N VAL A 221 7.57 -18.17 -1.18
CA VAL A 221 6.99 -17.45 -2.33
C VAL A 221 6.08 -18.41 -3.07
N ILE A 222 4.85 -17.97 -3.32
CA ILE A 222 3.81 -18.73 -4.01
C ILE A 222 3.29 -17.95 -5.23
N PRO A 223 2.73 -18.60 -6.26
CA PRO A 223 2.04 -17.92 -7.35
C PRO A 223 0.86 -17.10 -6.80
N ASP A 224 0.63 -15.89 -7.33
CA ASP A 224 -0.44 -15.01 -6.85
C ASP A 224 -1.86 -15.52 -7.18
N GLN A 225 -1.97 -16.46 -8.10
CA GLN A 225 -3.23 -17.14 -8.44
C GLN A 225 -3.62 -18.25 -7.44
N SER A 226 -2.75 -18.55 -6.48
CA SER A 226 -3.04 -19.54 -5.45
C SER A 226 -4.10 -19.04 -4.47
N ILE A 227 -4.92 -19.96 -3.98
CA ILE A 227 -5.85 -19.72 -2.88
C ILE A 227 -5.18 -20.22 -1.60
N LEU A 228 -4.99 -19.31 -0.64
CA LEU A 228 -4.43 -19.63 0.66
C LEU A 228 -5.52 -19.58 1.72
N GLU A 229 -5.75 -20.69 2.38
CA GLU A 229 -6.67 -20.79 3.52
C GLU A 229 -5.87 -20.79 4.82
N ILE A 230 -6.36 -20.06 5.82
CA ILE A 230 -5.76 -19.96 7.16
C ILE A 230 -6.84 -20.25 8.19
N ASP A 231 -6.68 -21.36 8.90
CA ASP A 231 -7.44 -21.68 10.10
C ASP A 231 -6.64 -21.28 11.34
N THR A 232 -7.24 -20.45 12.17
CA THR A 232 -6.57 -19.99 13.40
C THR A 232 -7.02 -20.75 14.61
N SER A 233 -6.10 -21.08 15.49
CA SER A 233 -6.40 -21.64 16.80
C SER A 233 -5.37 -21.18 17.83
N GLY A 234 -5.72 -21.16 19.11
CA GLY A 234 -4.82 -20.75 20.16
C GLY A 234 -5.51 -20.64 21.51
N ARG A 235 -4.73 -20.34 22.55
CA ARG A 235 -5.25 -20.13 23.91
C ARG A 235 -5.92 -18.76 24.08
N GLY A 236 -5.62 -17.79 23.23
CA GLY A 236 -6.25 -16.48 23.21
C GLY A 236 -7.66 -16.53 22.62
N LYS A 237 -8.56 -15.68 23.10
CA LYS A 237 -9.94 -15.59 22.58
C LYS A 237 -10.00 -14.86 21.24
N ASN A 238 -9.06 -13.95 20.98
CA ASN A 238 -9.02 -13.08 19.81
C ASN A 238 -7.62 -13.04 19.21
N VAL A 239 -7.58 -12.78 17.90
CA VAL A 239 -6.38 -12.43 17.13
C VAL A 239 -6.55 -11.06 16.50
N LEU A 240 -5.46 -10.43 16.09
CA LEU A 240 -5.46 -9.18 15.34
C LEU A 240 -5.20 -9.48 13.87
N ILE A 241 -6.11 -9.03 13.01
CA ILE A 241 -5.94 -9.04 11.56
C ILE A 241 -5.67 -7.62 11.10
N THR A 242 -4.72 -7.44 10.20
CA THR A 242 -4.41 -6.16 9.59
C THR A 242 -4.37 -6.28 8.07
N LEU A 243 -5.06 -5.40 7.36
CA LEU A 243 -5.01 -5.22 5.92
C LEU A 243 -4.40 -3.84 5.63
N ASP A 244 -3.16 -3.80 5.19
CA ASP A 244 -2.35 -2.57 5.07
C ASP A 244 -2.32 -1.82 6.42
N SER A 245 -3.03 -0.69 6.53
CA SER A 245 -3.09 0.13 7.76
C SER A 245 -4.35 -0.09 8.61
N ARG A 246 -5.27 -0.97 8.20
CA ARG A 246 -6.57 -1.21 8.87
C ARG A 246 -6.52 -2.46 9.73
N SER A 247 -6.82 -2.33 11.02
CA SER A 247 -6.71 -3.41 12.00
C SER A 247 -8.07 -3.82 12.55
N PHE A 248 -8.28 -5.13 12.69
CA PHE A 248 -9.52 -5.75 13.14
C PHE A 248 -9.21 -6.76 14.24
N VAL A 249 -9.96 -6.71 15.33
CA VAL A 249 -9.89 -7.71 16.41
C VAL A 249 -10.97 -8.75 16.16
N VAL A 250 -10.57 -9.99 15.90
CA VAL A 250 -11.50 -11.07 15.51
C VAL A 250 -11.34 -12.29 16.42
N PRO A 251 -12.37 -13.15 16.53
CA PRO A 251 -12.26 -14.40 17.28
C PRO A 251 -11.14 -15.30 16.76
N SER A 252 -10.48 -16.04 17.65
CA SER A 252 -9.36 -16.92 17.31
C SER A 252 -9.74 -18.18 16.50
N ASN A 253 -11.02 -18.39 16.21
CA ASN A 253 -11.51 -19.46 15.33
C ASN A 253 -11.99 -18.92 13.97
N THR A 254 -11.57 -17.71 13.60
CA THR A 254 -11.92 -17.12 12.31
C THR A 254 -11.23 -17.88 11.17
N LYS A 255 -12.00 -18.22 10.15
CA LYS A 255 -11.50 -18.77 8.89
C LYS A 255 -11.25 -17.65 7.90
N ILE A 256 -10.12 -17.72 7.23
CA ILE A 256 -9.67 -16.68 6.30
C ILE A 256 -9.22 -17.35 5.01
N THR A 257 -9.72 -16.86 3.90
CA THR A 257 -9.27 -17.23 2.57
C THR A 257 -8.66 -16.03 1.88
N LEU A 258 -7.43 -16.17 1.40
CA LEU A 258 -6.70 -15.14 0.68
C LEU A 258 -6.53 -15.56 -0.77
N LYS A 259 -6.77 -14.62 -1.67
CA LYS A 259 -6.58 -14.77 -3.12
C LYS A 259 -6.20 -13.45 -3.75
N ARG A 260 -5.74 -13.48 -4.99
CA ARG A 260 -5.59 -12.27 -5.80
C ARG A 260 -6.96 -11.66 -6.07
N ALA A 261 -7.08 -10.35 -5.94
CA ALA A 261 -8.26 -9.61 -6.35
C ALA A 261 -8.46 -9.69 -7.88
N SER A 262 -9.72 -9.53 -8.33
CA SER A 262 -10.07 -9.52 -9.75
C SER A 262 -9.59 -8.26 -10.49
N PHE A 263 -9.08 -7.28 -9.77
CA PHE A 263 -8.55 -6.02 -10.30
C PHE A 263 -7.13 -5.76 -9.78
N GLU A 264 -6.43 -4.85 -10.44
CA GLU A 264 -5.08 -4.41 -10.07
C GLU A 264 -5.09 -2.93 -9.73
N PHE A 265 -4.21 -2.53 -8.83
CA PHE A 265 -4.00 -1.12 -8.53
C PHE A 265 -3.06 -0.49 -9.56
N SER A 266 -3.48 0.63 -10.15
CA SER A 266 -2.74 1.32 -11.21
C SER A 266 -1.91 2.46 -10.63
N MET A 267 -0.58 2.36 -10.72
CA MET A 267 0.34 3.42 -10.31
C MET A 267 0.92 4.15 -11.51
N ILE A 268 0.94 5.49 -11.45
CA ILE A 268 1.66 6.32 -12.42
C ILE A 268 3.11 6.42 -12.01
N GLN A 269 4.01 6.06 -12.93
CA GLN A 269 5.45 6.19 -12.79
C GLN A 269 6.00 7.18 -13.83
N LEU A 270 7.00 7.97 -13.45
CA LEU A 270 7.72 8.80 -14.39
C LEU A 270 8.61 7.94 -15.28
N GLN A 271 8.65 8.24 -16.57
CA GLN A 271 9.57 7.55 -17.49
C GLN A 271 11.03 7.76 -17.07
N GLY A 272 11.81 6.69 -17.14
CA GLY A 272 13.23 6.70 -16.76
C GLY A 272 13.52 6.56 -15.28
N VAL A 273 12.49 6.43 -14.41
CA VAL A 273 12.69 6.08 -13.00
C VAL A 273 12.63 4.56 -12.86
N SER A 274 13.73 3.97 -12.40
CA SER A 274 13.83 2.53 -12.18
C SER A 274 13.46 2.17 -10.74
N TYR A 275 12.73 1.06 -10.58
CA TYR A 275 12.49 0.48 -9.25
C TYR A 275 13.80 0.09 -8.55
N MET A 276 14.83 -0.31 -9.33
CA MET A 276 16.19 -0.56 -8.83
C MET A 276 16.82 0.66 -8.17
N ASP A 277 16.60 1.86 -8.73
CA ASP A 277 17.10 3.10 -8.15
C ASP A 277 16.40 3.40 -6.82
N THR A 278 15.12 3.11 -6.74
CA THR A 278 14.35 3.22 -5.48
C THR A 278 14.92 2.29 -4.41
N ILE A 279 15.23 1.03 -4.76
CA ILE A 279 15.85 0.07 -3.83
C ILE A 279 17.20 0.58 -3.35
N ARG A 280 18.11 0.94 -4.27
CA ARG A 280 19.46 1.43 -3.92
C ARG A 280 19.40 2.66 -3.03
N ASN A 281 18.60 3.63 -3.40
CA ASN A 281 18.49 4.91 -2.66
C ASN A 281 17.82 4.76 -1.29
N LYS A 282 16.86 3.84 -1.16
CA LYS A 282 16.10 3.69 0.09
C LYS A 282 16.75 2.69 1.05
N LEU A 283 17.31 1.61 0.56
CA LEU A 283 17.92 0.56 1.38
C LEU A 283 19.45 0.68 1.48
N LEU A 284 20.05 1.63 0.77
CA LEU A 284 21.52 1.73 0.63
C LEU A 284 22.11 0.39 0.17
N TRP A 285 21.39 -0.32 -0.70
CA TRP A 285 21.76 -1.68 -1.11
C TRP A 285 23.02 -1.68 -1.98
N GLY A 286 24.06 -2.32 -1.47
CA GLY A 286 25.37 -2.37 -2.12
C GLY A 286 26.23 -1.12 -1.87
N ALA A 287 25.75 -0.14 -1.08
CA ALA A 287 26.61 0.98 -0.68
C ALA A 287 27.66 0.51 0.32
N ASP A 288 28.92 0.68 -0.03
CA ASP A 288 30.05 0.49 0.90
C ASP A 288 30.42 1.85 1.51
N ARG A 289 30.45 1.92 2.85
CA ARG A 289 30.88 3.15 3.55
C ARG A 289 32.31 3.57 3.22
N ARG A 290 33.09 2.70 2.56
CA ARG A 290 34.45 2.99 2.11
C ARG A 290 34.50 3.86 0.85
N ASP A 291 33.37 3.96 0.11
CA ASP A 291 33.28 4.80 -1.09
C ASP A 291 32.96 6.27 -0.80
N GLU A 292 32.79 6.62 0.49
CA GLU A 292 32.50 8.01 0.95
C GLU A 292 33.71 8.70 1.64
N LEU A 293 34.92 8.09 1.55
CA LEU A 293 36.16 8.66 2.13
C LEU A 293 37.11 9.20 1.06
#